data_eef3a82e275f663d88af92a1e697768b
#
_entry.id   eef3a82e275f663d88af92a1e697768b
#
_cell.length_a   1.000
_cell.length_b   1.000
_cell.length_c   1.000
_cell.angle_alpha   90.00
_cell.angle_beta   90.00
_cell.angle_gamma   90.00
#
_symmetry.space_group_name_H-M   'P 1'
#
loop_
_entity.id
_entity.type
_entity.pdbx_description
1 polymer ?
#
loop_
_entity_poly.entity_id
_entity_poly.type
_entity_poly.pdbx_seq_one_letter_code
_entity_poly.pdbx_strand_id
1 'polypeptide(L)'
;MEIRMFRSALMTSFALLASPIGLACAEDRPTLEIVWPQPGSAVDLGNDPEKAIGVVVRSNFALLPAGQCGTNRQCGHVHMKIDPDGDTCNIPGRPYNSMNSDFGGDLIKARFGHCPKAAGQHVIGVLLADDHHKPVLVDGKPVTALVTVTTK
;
A
#
# COMPACT_ATOMS: atom_id res chain seq x y z
N MET A 1 50.14 -68.25 -30.78
CA MET A 1 50.35 -66.81 -30.98
C MET A 1 49.01 -66.13 -30.64
N GLU A 2 48.89 -65.81 -29.30
CA GLU A 2 47.63 -65.24 -28.75
C GLU A 2 47.75 -63.72 -28.66
N ILE A 3 46.80 -63.06 -29.28
CA ILE A 3 46.70 -61.58 -29.24
C ILE A 3 45.71 -61.24 -28.13
N ARG A 4 46.21 -60.67 -27.04
CA ARG A 4 45.37 -60.13 -25.96
C ARG A 4 44.94 -58.68 -26.34
N MET A 5 43.59 -58.52 -26.55
CA MET A 5 42.99 -57.20 -26.68
C MET A 5 42.84 -56.54 -25.31
N PHE A 6 43.45 -55.42 -25.10
CA PHE A 6 43.22 -54.53 -23.98
C PHE A 6 41.99 -53.67 -24.25
N ARG A 7 40.93 -53.83 -23.43
CA ARG A 7 39.79 -52.93 -23.43
C ARG A 7 40.05 -51.81 -22.41
N SER A 8 40.31 -50.60 -22.90
CA SER A 8 40.35 -49.39 -22.11
C SER A 8 38.93 -48.97 -21.80
N ALA A 9 38.56 -48.95 -20.51
CA ALA A 9 37.30 -48.40 -20.03
C ALA A 9 37.52 -46.87 -19.82
N LEU A 10 36.81 -46.08 -20.57
CA LEU A 10 36.76 -44.62 -20.41
C LEU A 10 35.75 -44.26 -19.34
N MET A 11 36.21 -43.89 -18.16
CA MET A 11 35.34 -43.35 -17.07
C MET A 11 35.10 -41.89 -17.35
N THR A 12 33.85 -41.58 -17.76
CA THR A 12 33.38 -40.18 -17.91
C THR A 12 32.88 -39.70 -16.54
N SER A 13 33.65 -38.83 -15.88
CA SER A 13 33.24 -38.18 -14.64
C SER A 13 32.27 -37.04 -14.97
N PHE A 14 31.00 -37.19 -14.62
CA PHE A 14 30.00 -36.11 -14.62
C PHE A 14 30.22 -35.24 -13.38
N ALA A 15 30.75 -34.05 -13.55
CA ALA A 15 30.79 -33.02 -12.51
C ALA A 15 29.40 -32.37 -12.43
N LEU A 16 28.65 -32.62 -11.37
CA LEU A 16 27.43 -31.88 -11.04
C LEU A 16 27.85 -30.47 -10.58
N LEU A 17 27.62 -29.48 -11.43
CA LEU A 17 27.66 -28.06 -11.05
C LEU A 17 26.42 -27.75 -10.22
N ALA A 18 26.55 -27.75 -8.90
CA ALA A 18 25.55 -27.22 -8.00
C ALA A 18 25.57 -25.69 -8.11
N SER A 19 24.60 -25.12 -8.83
CA SER A 19 24.37 -23.68 -8.83
C SER A 19 23.83 -23.26 -7.46
N PRO A 20 24.41 -22.26 -6.78
CA PRO A 20 23.84 -21.73 -5.56
C PRO A 20 22.51 -21.07 -5.93
N ILE A 21 21.39 -21.63 -5.47
CA ILE A 21 20.09 -20.96 -5.48
C ILE A 21 20.23 -19.80 -4.48
N GLY A 22 20.51 -18.61 -5.00
CA GLY A 22 20.46 -17.38 -4.22
C GLY A 22 19.04 -17.23 -3.68
N LEU A 23 18.88 -17.34 -2.37
CA LEU A 23 17.71 -16.87 -1.67
C LEU A 23 17.67 -15.34 -1.89
N ALA A 24 16.99 -14.91 -2.96
CA ALA A 24 16.57 -13.53 -3.07
C ALA A 24 15.64 -13.30 -1.85
N CYS A 25 16.10 -12.51 -0.88
CA CYS A 25 15.21 -11.94 0.11
C CYS A 25 14.14 -11.21 -0.70
N ALA A 26 12.91 -11.74 -0.70
CA ALA A 26 11.78 -11.02 -1.22
C ALA A 26 11.67 -9.76 -0.35
N GLU A 27 12.09 -8.63 -0.91
CA GLU A 27 11.79 -7.33 -0.30
C GLU A 27 10.28 -7.30 -0.12
N ASP A 28 9.81 -7.18 1.13
CA ASP A 28 8.39 -7.24 1.42
C ASP A 28 7.67 -6.16 0.60
N ARG A 29 6.85 -6.59 -0.36
CA ARG A 29 6.10 -5.66 -1.21
C ARG A 29 5.30 -4.72 -0.34
N PRO A 30 5.29 -3.41 -0.61
CA PRO A 30 4.46 -2.45 0.09
C PRO A 30 3.01 -2.87 0.11
N THR A 31 2.39 -2.86 1.30
CA THR A 31 0.98 -3.16 1.49
C THR A 31 0.27 -1.99 2.15
N LEU A 32 -1.01 -1.81 1.83
CA LEU A 32 -1.89 -0.85 2.46
C LEU A 32 -3.31 -1.43 2.47
N GLU A 33 -3.96 -1.39 3.62
CA GLU A 33 -5.36 -1.80 3.75
C GLU A 33 -6.12 -0.81 4.65
N ILE A 34 -7.43 -0.70 4.44
CA ILE A 34 -8.34 -0.01 5.35
C ILE A 34 -8.91 -1.07 6.31
N VAL A 35 -8.57 -0.95 7.60
CA VAL A 35 -9.04 -1.84 8.66
C VAL A 35 -10.42 -1.41 9.15
N TRP A 36 -10.67 -0.10 9.20
CA TRP A 36 -11.97 0.49 9.55
C TRP A 36 -12.15 1.81 8.77
N PRO A 37 -13.37 2.10 8.27
CA PRO A 37 -14.59 1.29 8.37
C PRO A 37 -14.53 0.02 7.51
N GLN A 38 -15.37 -0.97 7.86
CA GLN A 38 -15.50 -2.19 7.08
C GLN A 38 -16.31 -1.93 5.79
N PRO A 39 -16.08 -2.69 4.71
CA PRO A 39 -16.85 -2.57 3.49
C PRO A 39 -18.36 -2.68 3.73
N GLY A 40 -19.13 -1.74 3.17
CA GLY A 40 -20.58 -1.71 3.27
C GLY A 40 -21.13 -1.26 4.62
N SER A 41 -20.28 -0.85 5.58
CA SER A 41 -20.77 -0.37 6.87
C SER A 41 -21.56 0.92 6.74
N ALA A 42 -22.58 1.06 7.61
CA ALA A 42 -23.28 2.31 7.84
C ALA A 42 -22.54 3.10 8.93
N VAL A 43 -22.15 4.32 8.63
CA VAL A 43 -21.40 5.19 9.53
C VAL A 43 -22.22 6.41 9.87
N ASP A 44 -22.43 6.63 11.16
CA ASP A 44 -23.09 7.83 11.66
C ASP A 44 -22.07 8.97 11.76
N LEU A 45 -22.32 10.08 11.04
CA LEU A 45 -21.47 11.26 11.06
C LEU A 45 -21.72 12.15 12.29
N GLY A 46 -22.77 11.87 13.05
CA GLY A 46 -23.10 12.61 14.25
C GLY A 46 -23.26 14.12 14.02
N ASN A 47 -22.93 14.88 15.08
CA ASN A 47 -23.03 16.34 15.08
C ASN A 47 -21.70 17.05 14.86
N ASP A 48 -20.65 16.34 14.45
CA ASP A 48 -19.37 16.95 14.11
C ASP A 48 -19.56 17.93 12.94
N PRO A 49 -19.17 19.21 13.08
CA PRO A 49 -19.33 20.21 11.99
C PRO A 49 -18.54 19.83 10.74
N GLU A 50 -17.43 19.11 10.83
CA GLU A 50 -16.69 18.60 9.69
C GLU A 50 -17.28 17.31 9.10
N LYS A 51 -18.31 16.73 9.79
CA LYS A 51 -18.84 15.40 9.42
C LYS A 51 -17.71 14.39 9.21
N ALA A 52 -16.79 14.36 10.16
CA ALA A 52 -15.55 13.59 10.05
C ALA A 52 -15.67 12.23 10.76
N ILE A 53 -15.05 11.22 10.16
CA ILE A 53 -14.81 9.92 10.79
C ILE A 53 -13.33 9.60 10.79
N GLY A 54 -12.89 8.81 11.76
CA GLY A 54 -11.57 8.19 11.72
C GLY A 54 -11.56 7.07 10.68
N VAL A 55 -10.47 6.92 9.95
CA VAL A 55 -10.20 5.78 9.08
C VAL A 55 -8.93 5.13 9.57
N VAL A 56 -9.00 3.86 9.95
CA VAL A 56 -7.85 3.10 10.43
C VAL A 56 -7.27 2.32 9.27
N VAL A 57 -5.98 2.48 9.06
CA VAL A 57 -5.24 1.78 8.01
C VAL A 57 -4.19 0.85 8.61
N ARG A 58 -3.73 -0.11 7.82
CA ARG A 58 -2.60 -0.97 8.13
C ARG A 58 -1.66 -1.00 6.95
N SER A 59 -0.36 -0.95 7.22
CA SER A 59 0.70 -1.07 6.22
C SER A 59 1.88 -1.83 6.82
N ASN A 60 2.70 -2.46 5.97
CA ASN A 60 4.02 -2.93 6.36
C ASN A 60 5.09 -1.82 6.30
N PHE A 61 4.71 -0.60 5.90
CA PHE A 61 5.52 0.61 6.05
C PHE A 61 5.37 1.20 7.45
N ALA A 62 6.45 1.75 7.99
CA ALA A 62 6.38 2.63 9.15
C ALA A 62 5.65 3.92 8.74
N LEU A 63 4.47 4.16 9.31
CA LEU A 63 3.67 5.35 8.99
C LEU A 63 4.09 6.50 9.93
N LEU A 64 4.88 7.42 9.39
CA LEU A 64 5.42 8.59 10.10
C LEU A 64 5.01 9.88 9.38
N PRO A 65 5.04 11.03 10.06
CA PRO A 65 4.90 12.32 9.40
C PRO A 65 5.92 12.51 8.28
N ALA A 66 5.54 13.19 7.20
CA ALA A 66 6.44 13.49 6.09
C ALA A 66 7.71 14.20 6.58
N GLY A 67 8.84 13.82 6.03
CA GLY A 67 10.17 14.32 6.41
C GLY A 67 10.78 13.63 7.64
N GLN A 68 10.13 12.63 8.23
CA GLN A 68 10.61 11.93 9.43
C GLN A 68 11.10 10.51 9.20
N CYS A 69 11.11 10.03 7.97
CA CYS A 69 11.57 8.68 7.66
C CYS A 69 13.08 8.50 7.75
N GLY A 70 13.85 9.57 7.62
CA GLY A 70 15.31 9.52 7.65
C GLY A 70 15.86 8.57 6.57
N THR A 71 16.58 7.53 6.99
CA THR A 71 17.15 6.51 6.07
C THR A 71 16.27 5.28 5.89
N ASN A 72 15.11 5.22 6.57
CA ASN A 72 14.20 4.09 6.46
C ASN A 72 13.46 4.11 5.12
N ARG A 73 13.74 3.16 4.24
CA ARG A 73 13.10 3.04 2.92
C ARG A 73 11.70 2.43 2.97
N GLN A 74 11.35 1.73 4.06
CA GLN A 74 10.01 1.19 4.31
C GLN A 74 9.25 2.11 5.27
N CYS A 75 9.19 3.39 4.92
CA CYS A 75 8.56 4.42 5.70
C CYS A 75 7.84 5.39 4.76
N GLY A 76 6.76 5.97 5.25
CA GLY A 76 5.96 6.92 4.50
C GLY A 76 4.74 7.37 5.31
N HIS A 77 3.76 7.91 4.61
CA HIS A 77 2.52 8.37 5.22
C HIS A 77 1.35 8.10 4.28
N VAL A 78 0.13 8.27 4.78
CA VAL A 78 -1.08 7.97 4.03
C VAL A 78 -1.77 9.26 3.59
N HIS A 79 -2.11 9.32 2.31
CA HIS A 79 -3.02 10.30 1.75
C HIS A 79 -4.41 9.69 1.58
N MET A 80 -5.46 10.51 1.64
CA MET A 80 -6.83 10.05 1.52
C MET A 80 -7.65 10.97 0.61
N LYS A 81 -8.59 10.39 -0.12
CA LYS A 81 -9.61 11.07 -0.91
C LYS A 81 -10.95 10.37 -0.72
N ILE A 82 -12.01 11.14 -0.56
CA ILE A 82 -13.38 10.65 -0.61
C ILE A 82 -13.84 10.71 -2.07
N ASP A 83 -14.49 9.66 -2.55
CA ASP A 83 -14.94 9.50 -3.94
C ASP A 83 -13.79 9.80 -4.93
N PRO A 84 -12.72 8.96 -4.93
CA PRO A 84 -11.46 9.27 -5.61
C PRO A 84 -11.59 9.48 -7.13
N ASP A 85 -12.63 8.93 -7.75
CA ASP A 85 -12.90 9.11 -9.17
C ASP A 85 -13.51 10.50 -9.52
N GLY A 86 -13.79 11.32 -8.48
CA GLY A 86 -14.34 12.66 -8.62
C GLY A 86 -13.67 13.67 -7.70
N ASP A 87 -13.98 14.96 -7.92
CA ASP A 87 -13.44 16.06 -7.11
C ASP A 87 -14.46 16.69 -6.17
N THR A 88 -15.66 16.09 -6.06
CA THR A 88 -16.81 16.71 -5.38
C THR A 88 -16.64 16.87 -3.87
N CYS A 89 -15.87 15.98 -3.24
CA CYS A 89 -15.61 16.01 -1.79
C CYS A 89 -14.20 16.52 -1.44
N ASN A 90 -13.44 16.99 -2.42
CA ASN A 90 -11.99 17.16 -2.27
C ASN A 90 -11.52 18.43 -2.98
N ILE A 91 -10.25 18.77 -2.83
CA ILE A 91 -9.64 19.86 -3.59
C ILE A 91 -9.53 19.42 -5.06
N PRO A 92 -10.14 20.15 -6.01
CA PRO A 92 -10.10 19.79 -7.42
C PRO A 92 -8.67 19.64 -7.96
N GLY A 93 -8.47 18.65 -8.84
CA GLY A 93 -7.20 18.41 -9.49
C GLY A 93 -6.14 17.71 -8.61
N ARG A 94 -6.46 17.40 -7.37
CA ARG A 94 -5.57 16.62 -6.49
C ARG A 94 -6.05 15.19 -6.35
N PRO A 95 -5.21 14.20 -6.68
CA PRO A 95 -5.62 12.80 -6.61
C PRO A 95 -5.91 12.35 -5.18
N TYR A 96 -5.09 12.80 -4.20
CA TYR A 96 -5.26 12.53 -2.78
C TYR A 96 -4.76 13.73 -1.98
N ASN A 97 -5.61 14.31 -1.15
CA ASN A 97 -5.36 15.63 -0.57
C ASN A 97 -5.58 15.77 0.94
N SER A 98 -6.19 14.79 1.58
CA SER A 98 -6.17 14.68 3.04
C SER A 98 -5.02 13.78 3.44
N MET A 99 -4.28 14.15 4.48
CA MET A 99 -3.06 13.45 4.87
C MET A 99 -3.06 13.20 6.38
N ASN A 100 -2.43 12.11 6.79
CA ASN A 100 -2.04 11.90 8.17
C ASN A 100 -0.58 12.30 8.43
N SER A 101 0.07 12.95 7.46
CA SER A 101 1.50 13.29 7.50
C SER A 101 1.91 14.17 8.66
N ASP A 102 0.99 14.99 9.18
CA ASP A 102 1.29 15.88 10.30
C ASP A 102 1.38 15.13 11.64
N PHE A 103 0.68 14.01 11.74
CA PHE A 103 0.60 13.23 12.98
C PHE A 103 1.23 11.85 12.83
N GLY A 104 1.40 11.34 11.60
CA GLY A 104 1.83 9.96 11.34
C GLY A 104 0.79 8.94 11.83
N GLY A 105 1.24 7.66 11.92
CA GLY A 105 0.43 6.59 12.46
C GLY A 105 -0.61 6.04 11.48
N ASP A 106 -1.52 5.24 12.02
CA ASP A 106 -2.49 4.44 11.30
C ASP A 106 -3.89 5.06 11.21
N LEU A 107 -4.07 6.25 11.77
CA LEU A 107 -5.36 6.96 11.80
C LEU A 107 -5.34 8.19 10.89
N ILE A 108 -6.34 8.27 10.01
CA ILE A 108 -6.57 9.42 9.15
C ILE A 108 -8.05 9.83 9.22
N LYS A 109 -8.36 11.13 9.08
CA LYS A 109 -9.72 11.64 9.13
C LYS A 109 -10.32 11.80 7.74
N ALA A 110 -11.48 11.16 7.50
CA ALA A 110 -12.34 11.40 6.34
C ALA A 110 -13.39 12.48 6.69
N ARG A 111 -13.35 13.64 6.01
CA ARG A 111 -14.22 14.78 6.26
C ARG A 111 -15.26 14.90 5.16
N PHE A 112 -16.50 14.44 5.44
CA PHE A 112 -17.61 14.46 4.48
C PHE A 112 -18.30 15.83 4.41
N GLY A 113 -18.00 16.76 5.32
CA GLY A 113 -18.55 18.11 5.31
C GLY A 113 -18.22 18.92 4.05
N HIS A 114 -17.21 18.51 3.29
CA HIS A 114 -16.87 19.11 1.99
C HIS A 114 -17.62 18.48 0.82
N CYS A 115 -18.32 17.36 1.03
CA CYS A 115 -19.11 16.73 -0.01
C CYS A 115 -20.42 17.51 -0.28
N PRO A 116 -20.93 17.56 -1.51
CA PRO A 116 -22.25 18.13 -1.80
C PRO A 116 -23.38 17.46 -1.00
N LYS A 117 -23.21 16.20 -0.70
CA LYS A 117 -24.06 15.42 0.22
C LYS A 117 -23.13 14.64 1.14
N ALA A 118 -23.13 14.97 2.42
CA ALA A 118 -22.36 14.24 3.40
C ALA A 118 -22.97 12.87 3.70
N ALA A 119 -24.30 12.75 3.64
CA ALA A 119 -25.03 11.50 3.79
C ALA A 119 -25.24 10.80 2.44
N GLY A 120 -24.99 9.49 2.41
CA GLY A 120 -25.12 8.67 1.21
C GLY A 120 -24.03 7.62 1.09
N GLN A 121 -23.96 6.98 -0.08
CA GLN A 121 -22.90 6.04 -0.38
C GLN A 121 -21.65 6.80 -0.84
N HIS A 122 -20.52 6.47 -0.24
CA HIS A 122 -19.21 7.05 -0.56
C HIS A 122 -18.14 5.98 -0.66
N VAL A 123 -17.11 6.27 -1.43
CA VAL A 123 -15.87 5.49 -1.47
C VAL A 123 -14.77 6.28 -0.76
N ILE A 124 -14.13 5.67 0.23
CA ILE A 124 -12.93 6.22 0.84
C ILE A 124 -11.74 5.53 0.18
N GLY A 125 -10.87 6.32 -0.43
CA GLY A 125 -9.62 5.85 -1.01
C GLY A 125 -8.42 6.31 -0.19
N VAL A 126 -7.45 5.43 0.03
CA VAL A 126 -6.18 5.74 0.66
C VAL A 126 -5.03 5.39 -0.26
N LEU A 127 -3.95 6.15 -0.19
CA LEU A 127 -2.74 6.03 -0.99
C LEU A 127 -1.52 6.07 -0.07
N LEU A 128 -0.62 5.12 -0.22
CA LEU A 128 0.67 5.17 0.45
C LEU A 128 1.62 6.10 -0.31
N ALA A 129 2.15 7.10 0.38
CA ALA A 129 3.15 8.02 -0.14
C ALA A 129 4.48 7.87 0.63
N ASP A 130 5.59 8.14 -0.06
CA ASP A 130 6.92 8.18 0.54
C ASP A 130 7.12 9.48 1.38
N ASP A 131 8.29 9.64 1.95
CA ASP A 131 8.67 10.79 2.78
C ASP A 131 8.62 12.14 2.03
N HIS A 132 8.52 12.12 0.71
CA HIS A 132 8.47 13.30 -0.18
C HIS A 132 7.12 13.48 -0.88
N HIS A 133 6.05 12.90 -0.35
CA HIS A 133 4.69 12.93 -0.91
C HIS A 133 4.54 12.27 -2.29
N LYS A 134 5.50 11.42 -2.69
CA LYS A 134 5.38 10.68 -3.95
C LYS A 134 4.68 9.34 -3.69
N PRO A 135 3.76 8.92 -4.58
CA PRO A 135 3.13 7.62 -4.46
C PRO A 135 4.17 6.49 -4.42
N VAL A 136 4.04 5.60 -3.45
CA VAL A 136 4.78 4.34 -3.45
C VAL A 136 4.19 3.44 -4.53
N LEU A 137 5.06 2.90 -5.40
CA LEU A 137 4.65 2.13 -6.57
C LEU A 137 5.03 0.65 -6.41
N VAL A 138 4.13 -0.24 -6.82
CA VAL A 138 4.37 -1.67 -7.03
C VAL A 138 4.00 -1.99 -8.47
N ASP A 139 4.95 -2.53 -9.23
CA ASP A 139 4.79 -2.81 -10.66
C ASP A 139 4.27 -1.59 -11.46
N GLY A 140 4.76 -0.39 -11.11
CA GLY A 140 4.39 0.89 -11.73
C GLY A 140 3.01 1.44 -11.33
N LYS A 141 2.31 0.79 -10.40
CA LYS A 141 0.99 1.23 -9.92
C LYS A 141 1.08 1.73 -8.49
N PRO A 142 0.37 2.82 -8.13
CA PRO A 142 0.30 3.30 -6.76
C PRO A 142 -0.29 2.25 -5.80
N VAL A 143 0.28 2.16 -4.61
CA VAL A 143 -0.26 1.33 -3.54
C VAL A 143 -1.45 2.04 -2.92
N THR A 144 -2.66 1.54 -3.19
CA THR A 144 -3.93 2.13 -2.75
C THR A 144 -4.83 1.08 -2.12
N ALA A 145 -5.75 1.53 -1.27
CA ALA A 145 -6.87 0.72 -0.79
C ALA A 145 -8.16 1.54 -0.86
N LEU A 146 -9.28 0.86 -1.09
CA LEU A 146 -10.60 1.47 -1.24
C LEU A 146 -11.60 0.77 -0.30
N VAL A 147 -12.52 1.53 0.26
CA VAL A 147 -13.66 1.00 1.00
C VAL A 147 -14.93 1.78 0.67
N THR A 148 -16.03 1.08 0.40
CA THR A 148 -17.35 1.68 0.23
C THR A 148 -18.09 1.69 1.56
N VAL A 149 -18.65 2.83 1.92
CA VAL A 149 -19.46 3.04 3.14
C VAL A 149 -20.75 3.74 2.82
N THR A 150 -21.73 3.65 3.72
CA THR A 150 -22.95 4.48 3.70
C THR A 150 -22.92 5.39 4.91
N THR A 151 -22.85 6.70 4.71
CA THR A 151 -22.88 7.71 5.77
C THR A 151 -24.32 8.19 6.03
N LYS A 152 -24.63 8.54 7.28
CA LYS A 152 -25.95 9.05 7.70
C LYS A 152 -25.84 10.07 8.82
#